data_2a36fcae0ddfbcbdcb464955f490d5bd
#
_entry.id   2a36fcae0ddfbcbdcb464955f490d5bd
#
_cell.length_a   1.000
_cell.length_b   1.000
_cell.length_c   1.000
_cell.angle_alpha   90.00
_cell.angle_beta   90.00
_cell.angle_gamma   90.00
#
_symmetry.space_group_name_H-M   'P 1'
#
loop_
_entity.id
_entity.type
_entity.pdbx_description
1 polymer ?
#
loop_
_entity_poly.entity_id
_entity_poly.type
_entity_poly.pdbx_seq_one_letter_code
_entity_poly.pdbx_strand_id
1 'polypeptide(L)'
;MILAVHVLAAVPSLTSLYLSFEKGDVPGLKDFLDIVEAQCPNIKRYYISIPRPHSFDKIICSHMRRQKNLQEFRSYDVIFDGDTIFHLSRISTLTRLSLKRIPSESHWTVSSDSALVFPTLTHLEMGSSSPEMVAGLLSFTRLPAIEELGVEFHACPLKAAFKSCLATIRNTCSSSSLATINIRDERPLGYSSNTSIESDNRLTLDDLHPSMAFINLRDVHVNLEWSVDLTDSDLLVLASEWPHLHTLVINEHWGWRTTGGITFQGLVQLLQKCPSLVELCVALHTDSHVDLPPGFETGFFPPPCLRKLNLADSPIRSAAVSVLVDVFVKLGLPVQSYLAWDGWTMHTPGASWRKRAWNRVFDRVTGKCPRLAEDDGSPTDDTGSSD
;
A
#
# COMPACT_ATOMS: atom_id res chain seq x y z
N MET A 1 10.12 -6.37 35.37
CA MET A 1 9.27 -7.11 34.45
C MET A 1 8.53 -8.31 35.08
N ILE A 2 8.47 -8.39 36.38
CA ILE A 2 7.67 -9.40 37.13
C ILE A 2 6.18 -9.01 37.22
N LEU A 3 5.82 -7.80 36.81
CA LEU A 3 4.48 -7.24 37.02
C LEU A 3 3.38 -7.77 36.08
N ALA A 4 3.71 -8.26 34.90
CA ALA A 4 2.69 -8.69 33.94
C ALA A 4 2.08 -10.08 34.26
N VAL A 5 2.81 -10.94 34.95
CA VAL A 5 2.41 -12.31 35.24
C VAL A 5 1.25 -12.40 36.22
N HIS A 6 1.16 -11.49 37.15
CA HIS A 6 0.10 -11.48 38.19
C HIS A 6 -1.25 -10.95 37.71
N VAL A 7 -1.25 -10.14 36.62
CA VAL A 7 -2.50 -9.55 36.10
C VAL A 7 -3.29 -10.58 35.27
N LEU A 8 -2.63 -11.55 34.62
CA LEU A 8 -3.29 -12.55 33.80
C LEU A 8 -3.96 -13.68 34.60
N ALA A 9 -3.52 -13.93 35.82
CA ALA A 9 -4.09 -14.96 36.70
C ALA A 9 -5.59 -14.78 37.02
N ALA A 10 -6.17 -13.64 36.66
CA ALA A 10 -7.54 -13.28 37.03
C ALA A 10 -8.51 -13.18 35.83
N VAL A 11 -8.13 -13.52 34.57
CA VAL A 11 -8.99 -13.22 33.40
C VAL A 11 -9.13 -14.44 32.46
N PRO A 12 -9.88 -15.50 32.87
CA PRO A 12 -10.18 -16.64 31.97
C PRO A 12 -10.97 -16.23 30.71
N SER A 13 -11.58 -15.05 30.71
CA SER A 13 -12.35 -14.47 29.60
C SER A 13 -11.50 -13.71 28.58
N LEU A 14 -10.17 -13.68 28.74
CA LEU A 14 -9.29 -12.98 27.82
C LEU A 14 -9.39 -13.59 26.40
N THR A 15 -9.78 -12.75 25.45
CA THR A 15 -9.91 -13.15 24.03
C THR A 15 -8.84 -12.55 23.13
N SER A 16 -8.07 -11.59 23.64
CA SER A 16 -7.01 -10.91 22.87
C SER A 16 -5.78 -10.69 23.73
N LEU A 17 -4.62 -11.00 23.18
CA LEU A 17 -3.33 -10.80 23.84
C LEU A 17 -2.43 -9.94 22.94
N TYR A 18 -1.92 -8.86 23.51
CA TYR A 18 -0.93 -8.01 22.86
C TYR A 18 0.39 -8.07 23.64
N LEU A 19 1.43 -8.55 22.99
CA LEU A 19 2.78 -8.65 23.53
C LEU A 19 3.70 -7.71 22.78
N SER A 20 4.20 -6.70 23.46
CA SER A 20 5.20 -5.79 22.92
C SER A 20 6.37 -5.68 23.88
N PHE A 21 7.58 -5.84 23.38
CA PHE A 21 8.81 -5.73 24.15
C PHE A 21 9.69 -4.66 23.53
N GLU A 22 10.18 -3.73 24.32
CA GLU A 22 10.96 -2.59 23.78
C GLU A 22 12.40 -2.94 23.44
N LYS A 23 13.06 -3.77 24.23
CA LYS A 23 14.46 -4.26 23.98
C LYS A 23 14.83 -5.39 24.94
N GLY A 24 15.74 -6.26 24.49
CA GLY A 24 16.53 -7.17 25.32
C GLY A 24 15.91 -8.54 25.55
N ASP A 25 16.66 -9.39 26.23
CA ASP A 25 16.19 -10.71 26.66
C ASP A 25 15.01 -10.57 27.62
N VAL A 26 13.98 -11.35 27.38
CA VAL A 26 12.79 -11.45 28.22
C VAL A 26 12.89 -12.76 29.00
N PRO A 27 13.63 -12.80 30.13
CA PRO A 27 13.71 -14.00 30.94
C PRO A 27 12.31 -14.40 31.40
N GLY A 28 11.97 -15.67 31.29
CA GLY A 28 10.65 -16.17 31.65
C GLY A 28 9.56 -16.02 30.59
N LEU A 29 9.86 -15.60 29.35
CA LEU A 29 8.85 -15.53 28.27
C LEU A 29 8.16 -16.88 28.05
N LYS A 30 8.91 -17.98 28.08
CA LYS A 30 8.33 -19.31 27.93
C LYS A 30 7.34 -19.60 29.06
N ASP A 31 7.74 -19.40 30.31
CA ASP A 31 6.90 -19.66 31.47
C ASP A 31 5.65 -18.77 31.45
N PHE A 32 5.80 -17.52 31.04
CA PHE A 32 4.67 -16.60 30.84
C PHE A 32 3.69 -17.13 29.79
N LEU A 33 4.16 -17.57 28.62
CA LEU A 33 3.30 -18.10 27.57
C LEU A 33 2.63 -19.42 27.99
N ASP A 34 3.32 -20.27 28.75
CA ASP A 34 2.75 -21.52 29.29
C ASP A 34 1.64 -21.22 30.32
N ILE A 35 1.80 -20.17 31.14
CA ILE A 35 0.75 -19.68 32.06
C ILE A 35 -0.44 -19.13 31.27
N VAL A 36 -0.18 -18.30 30.25
CA VAL A 36 -1.23 -17.76 29.39
C VAL A 36 -2.07 -18.88 28.75
N GLU A 37 -1.42 -19.89 28.22
CA GLU A 37 -2.10 -21.04 27.62
C GLU A 37 -2.98 -21.78 28.61
N ALA A 38 -2.46 -22.02 29.83
CA ALA A 38 -3.19 -22.73 30.87
C ALA A 38 -4.40 -21.96 31.42
N GLN A 39 -4.27 -20.63 31.53
CA GLN A 39 -5.29 -19.80 32.18
C GLN A 39 -6.23 -19.08 31.23
N CYS A 40 -5.82 -18.89 29.98
CA CYS A 40 -6.56 -18.12 28.97
C CYS A 40 -6.82 -18.95 27.69
N PRO A 41 -7.56 -20.07 27.76
CA PRO A 41 -7.76 -20.99 26.62
C PRO A 41 -8.60 -20.40 25.51
N ASN A 42 -9.25 -19.24 25.75
CA ASN A 42 -10.18 -18.60 24.83
C ASN A 42 -9.55 -17.46 24.02
N ILE A 43 -8.22 -17.32 24.03
CA ILE A 43 -7.57 -16.28 23.21
C ILE A 43 -7.78 -16.60 21.72
N LYS A 44 -8.36 -15.64 21.03
CA LYS A 44 -8.66 -15.69 19.60
C LYS A 44 -7.77 -14.76 18.77
N ARG A 45 -7.18 -13.75 19.41
CA ARG A 45 -6.35 -12.73 18.75
C ARG A 45 -5.01 -12.60 19.46
N TYR A 46 -3.94 -12.77 18.70
CA TYR A 46 -2.57 -12.56 19.17
C TYR A 46 -1.89 -11.47 18.35
N TYR A 47 -1.26 -10.54 19.05
CA TYR A 47 -0.42 -9.49 18.48
C TYR A 47 0.95 -9.58 19.14
N ILE A 48 1.98 -9.86 18.37
CA ILE A 48 3.34 -10.04 18.88
C ILE A 48 4.28 -9.07 18.17
N SER A 49 4.93 -8.21 18.95
CA SER A 49 5.98 -7.29 18.48
C SER A 49 7.19 -7.44 19.38
N ILE A 50 8.22 -8.10 18.89
CA ILE A 50 9.45 -8.34 19.63
C ILE A 50 10.62 -7.82 18.80
N PRO A 51 11.20 -6.67 19.17
CA PRO A 51 12.38 -6.18 18.50
C PRO A 51 13.55 -7.15 18.73
N ARG A 52 14.35 -7.34 17.67
CA ARG A 52 15.49 -8.26 17.63
C ARG A 52 16.29 -8.34 18.95
N PRO A 53 16.75 -9.51 19.39
CA PRO A 53 17.28 -10.63 18.60
C PRO A 53 16.35 -11.85 18.50
N HIS A 54 16.60 -12.70 17.49
CA HIS A 54 15.82 -13.89 17.09
C HIS A 54 15.76 -15.04 18.13
N SER A 55 16.25 -14.83 19.34
CA SER A 55 16.30 -15.86 20.40
C SER A 55 14.91 -16.37 20.82
N PHE A 56 13.86 -15.61 20.56
CA PHE A 56 12.49 -15.94 20.96
C PHE A 56 11.66 -16.63 19.88
N ASP A 57 12.11 -16.64 18.63
CA ASP A 57 11.36 -17.19 17.51
C ASP A 57 10.91 -18.62 17.80
N LYS A 58 11.81 -19.48 18.30
CA LYS A 58 11.49 -20.87 18.63
C LYS A 58 10.45 -21.02 19.77
N ILE A 59 10.50 -20.15 20.76
CA ILE A 59 9.56 -20.15 21.89
C ILE A 59 8.17 -19.79 21.40
N ILE A 60 8.08 -18.73 20.56
CA ILE A 60 6.82 -18.27 20.00
C ILE A 60 6.27 -19.28 19.00
N CYS A 61 7.10 -19.83 18.12
CA CYS A 61 6.70 -20.89 17.20
C CYS A 61 6.11 -22.09 17.96
N SER A 62 6.79 -22.54 19.03
CA SER A 62 6.29 -23.63 19.87
C SER A 62 4.96 -23.31 20.53
N HIS A 63 4.78 -22.08 21.03
CA HIS A 63 3.52 -21.64 21.60
C HIS A 63 2.41 -21.57 20.55
N MET A 64 2.69 -20.97 19.38
CA MET A 64 1.70 -20.84 18.30
C MET A 64 1.21 -22.20 17.77
N ARG A 65 2.07 -23.22 17.71
CA ARG A 65 1.67 -24.57 17.31
C ARG A 65 0.68 -25.25 18.28
N ARG A 66 0.51 -24.73 19.49
CA ARG A 66 -0.48 -25.23 20.44
C ARG A 66 -1.83 -24.51 20.37
N GLN A 67 -1.89 -23.37 19.67
CA GLN A 67 -3.12 -22.59 19.50
C GLN A 67 -4.05 -23.25 18.48
N LYS A 68 -5.34 -23.40 18.82
CA LYS A 68 -6.32 -24.10 17.98
C LYS A 68 -7.49 -23.23 17.52
N ASN A 69 -7.76 -22.13 18.26
CA ASN A 69 -8.97 -21.33 18.10
C ASN A 69 -8.68 -19.88 17.63
N LEU A 70 -7.50 -19.68 17.01
CA LEU A 70 -7.11 -18.37 16.51
C LEU A 70 -8.07 -17.89 15.42
N GLN A 71 -8.47 -16.62 15.54
CA GLN A 71 -9.19 -15.87 14.50
C GLN A 71 -8.29 -14.83 13.84
N GLU A 72 -7.36 -14.27 14.62
CA GLU A 72 -6.44 -13.25 14.14
C GLU A 72 -5.06 -13.45 14.76
N PHE A 73 -4.05 -13.41 13.92
CA PHE A 73 -2.66 -13.45 14.34
C PHE A 73 -1.85 -12.38 13.61
N ARG A 74 -1.14 -11.53 14.35
CA ARG A 74 -0.23 -10.54 13.80
C ARG A 74 1.13 -10.62 14.48
N SER A 75 2.18 -10.65 13.66
CA SER A 75 3.55 -10.66 14.12
C SER A 75 4.40 -9.67 13.32
N TYR A 76 5.16 -8.84 14.04
CA TYR A 76 5.99 -7.80 13.40
C TYR A 76 7.43 -8.23 13.17
N ASP A 77 8.06 -8.95 14.10
CA ASP A 77 9.50 -9.22 14.03
C ASP A 77 9.88 -10.70 14.18
N VAL A 78 8.92 -11.58 14.40
CA VAL A 78 9.16 -13.02 14.59
C VAL A 78 9.26 -13.71 13.25
N ILE A 79 10.29 -14.57 13.10
CA ILE A 79 10.44 -15.46 11.95
C ILE A 79 9.82 -16.82 12.29
N PHE A 80 8.80 -17.21 11.53
CA PHE A 80 8.11 -18.49 11.75
C PHE A 80 8.74 -19.60 10.92
N ASP A 81 8.91 -20.77 11.54
CA ASP A 81 9.30 -21.99 10.83
C ASP A 81 8.15 -22.57 10.00
N GLY A 82 8.48 -23.44 9.05
CA GLY A 82 7.51 -24.08 8.16
C GLY A 82 6.42 -24.87 8.91
N ASP A 83 6.78 -25.54 10.02
CA ASP A 83 5.83 -26.31 10.83
C ASP A 83 4.78 -25.40 11.49
N THR A 84 5.18 -24.21 11.93
CA THR A 84 4.25 -23.24 12.51
C THR A 84 3.30 -22.69 11.45
N ILE A 85 3.79 -22.34 10.27
CA ILE A 85 2.93 -21.88 9.16
C ILE A 85 1.98 -23.01 8.73
N PHE A 86 2.47 -24.24 8.65
CA PHE A 86 1.64 -25.39 8.35
C PHE A 86 0.54 -25.62 9.42
N HIS A 87 0.87 -25.45 10.69
CA HIS A 87 -0.12 -25.49 11.76
C HIS A 87 -1.17 -24.39 11.61
N LEU A 88 -0.73 -23.13 11.39
CA LEU A 88 -1.63 -21.98 11.19
C LEU A 88 -2.58 -22.19 9.99
N SER A 89 -2.10 -22.82 8.91
CA SER A 89 -2.94 -23.10 7.73
C SER A 89 -4.10 -24.08 8.01
N ARG A 90 -4.00 -24.87 9.06
CA ARG A 90 -5.02 -25.84 9.47
C ARG A 90 -6.04 -25.29 10.47
N ILE A 91 -5.85 -24.08 10.97
CA ILE A 91 -6.80 -23.46 11.90
C ILE A 91 -8.00 -22.94 11.11
N SER A 92 -9.12 -23.66 11.20
CA SER A 92 -10.34 -23.35 10.46
C SER A 92 -11.04 -22.05 10.89
N THR A 93 -10.66 -21.47 12.02
CA THR A 93 -11.18 -20.20 12.52
C THR A 93 -10.32 -19.00 12.16
N LEU A 94 -9.13 -19.20 11.54
CA LEU A 94 -8.20 -18.13 11.23
C LEU A 94 -8.68 -17.34 10.02
N THR A 95 -9.06 -16.08 10.26
CA THR A 95 -9.54 -15.16 9.23
C THR A 95 -8.54 -14.07 8.90
N ARG A 96 -7.62 -13.75 9.82
CA ARG A 96 -6.62 -12.68 9.63
C ARG A 96 -5.23 -13.15 10.03
N LEU A 97 -4.28 -13.00 9.11
CA LEU A 97 -2.88 -13.35 9.32
C LEU A 97 -1.97 -12.23 8.83
N SER A 98 -1.11 -11.72 9.71
CA SER A 98 -0.09 -10.73 9.36
C SER A 98 1.28 -11.22 9.82
N LEU A 99 2.16 -11.46 8.87
CA LEU A 99 3.53 -11.93 9.04
C LEU A 99 4.49 -10.89 8.46
N LYS A 100 4.95 -9.95 9.27
CA LYS A 100 5.85 -8.87 8.81
C LYS A 100 7.27 -9.35 8.50
N ARG A 101 7.57 -10.63 8.75
CA ARG A 101 8.83 -11.27 8.40
C ARG A 101 8.60 -12.69 7.92
N ILE A 102 8.81 -12.88 6.64
CA ILE A 102 8.81 -14.21 6.02
C ILE A 102 10.25 -14.74 6.06
N PRO A 103 10.48 -15.99 6.49
CA PRO A 103 11.79 -16.62 6.46
C PRO A 103 12.29 -16.79 5.02
N SER A 104 13.61 -16.84 4.85
CA SER A 104 14.22 -17.20 3.57
C SER A 104 13.83 -18.63 3.15
N GLU A 105 13.83 -18.89 1.85
CA GLU A 105 13.42 -20.20 1.26
C GLU A 105 14.12 -21.39 1.88
N SER A 106 15.37 -21.25 2.35
CA SER A 106 16.13 -22.30 3.03
C SER A 106 15.48 -22.83 4.32
N HIS A 107 14.52 -22.12 4.88
CA HIS A 107 13.78 -22.51 6.08
C HIS A 107 12.43 -23.18 5.79
N TRP A 108 12.00 -23.25 4.52
CA TRP A 108 10.77 -23.89 4.10
C TRP A 108 11.01 -25.38 3.82
N THR A 109 11.23 -26.17 4.86
CA THR A 109 11.24 -27.65 4.73
C THR A 109 9.82 -28.21 4.77
N VAL A 110 8.88 -27.57 4.08
CA VAL A 110 7.58 -28.20 3.88
C VAL A 110 7.80 -29.40 2.96
N SER A 111 7.46 -30.59 3.42
CA SER A 111 7.50 -31.78 2.57
C SER A 111 6.72 -31.49 1.29
N SER A 112 7.36 -31.66 0.14
CA SER A 112 6.93 -31.18 -1.18
C SER A 112 5.50 -31.57 -1.61
N ASP A 113 4.82 -32.40 -0.86
CA ASP A 113 3.53 -32.97 -1.24
C ASP A 113 2.30 -32.35 -0.59
N SER A 114 2.47 -31.32 0.28
CA SER A 114 1.35 -30.75 1.03
C SER A 114 1.23 -29.24 0.78
N ALA A 115 0.31 -28.84 -0.09
CA ALA A 115 -0.04 -27.42 -0.21
C ALA A 115 -0.59 -26.88 1.12
N LEU A 116 -0.17 -25.68 1.48
CA LEU A 116 -0.73 -24.92 2.60
C LEU A 116 -2.11 -24.38 2.18
N VAL A 117 -3.16 -24.82 2.82
CA VAL A 117 -4.52 -24.35 2.51
C VAL A 117 -5.03 -23.55 3.69
N PHE A 118 -5.37 -22.28 3.45
CA PHE A 118 -6.03 -21.41 4.42
C PHE A 118 -7.50 -21.21 4.01
N PRO A 119 -8.40 -22.09 4.43
CA PRO A 119 -9.75 -22.15 3.87
C PRO A 119 -10.64 -20.96 4.23
N THR A 120 -10.38 -20.33 5.36
CA THR A 120 -11.18 -19.23 5.94
C THR A 120 -10.46 -17.90 6.01
N LEU A 121 -9.21 -17.84 5.54
CA LEU A 121 -8.41 -16.62 5.61
C LEU A 121 -8.92 -15.59 4.62
N THR A 122 -9.39 -14.47 5.14
CA THR A 122 -9.90 -13.33 4.36
C THR A 122 -8.87 -12.20 4.25
N HIS A 123 -7.95 -12.08 5.20
CA HIS A 123 -6.94 -11.02 5.22
C HIS A 123 -5.56 -11.65 5.43
N LEU A 124 -4.65 -11.42 4.49
CA LEU A 124 -3.25 -11.82 4.59
C LEU A 124 -2.36 -10.61 4.37
N GLU A 125 -1.48 -10.35 5.31
CA GLU A 125 -0.44 -9.34 5.19
C GLU A 125 0.93 -9.98 5.39
N MET A 126 1.86 -9.70 4.48
CA MET A 126 3.19 -10.29 4.47
C MET A 126 4.26 -9.21 4.32
N GLY A 127 5.31 -9.28 5.16
CA GLY A 127 6.49 -8.46 5.04
C GLY A 127 7.71 -9.30 4.66
N SER A 128 8.53 -8.80 3.74
CA SER A 128 9.71 -9.53 3.28
C SER A 128 10.82 -8.60 2.80
N SER A 129 12.05 -9.08 2.83
CA SER A 129 13.19 -8.39 2.22
C SER A 129 13.18 -8.48 0.70
N SER A 130 12.48 -9.45 0.12
CA SER A 130 12.42 -9.62 -1.33
C SER A 130 11.09 -10.21 -1.84
N PRO A 131 10.68 -9.87 -3.08
CA PRO A 131 9.48 -10.43 -3.70
C PRO A 131 9.56 -11.95 -3.90
N GLU A 132 10.76 -12.50 -4.12
CA GLU A 132 10.98 -13.94 -4.32
C GLU A 132 10.55 -14.73 -3.08
N MET A 133 10.84 -14.21 -1.90
CA MET A 133 10.42 -14.85 -0.64
C MET A 133 8.88 -14.87 -0.51
N VAL A 134 8.21 -13.79 -0.89
CA VAL A 134 6.74 -13.74 -0.92
C VAL A 134 6.21 -14.72 -1.95
N ALA A 135 6.75 -14.71 -3.16
CA ALA A 135 6.35 -15.64 -4.22
C ALA A 135 6.62 -17.09 -3.83
N GLY A 136 7.75 -17.38 -3.18
CA GLY A 136 8.10 -18.68 -2.64
C GLY A 136 7.03 -19.20 -1.69
N LEU A 137 6.65 -18.42 -0.66
CA LEU A 137 5.59 -18.81 0.27
C LEU A 137 4.25 -19.02 -0.46
N LEU A 138 3.86 -18.08 -1.31
CA LEU A 138 2.59 -18.15 -2.01
C LEU A 138 2.52 -19.34 -2.99
N SER A 139 3.63 -19.76 -3.59
CA SER A 139 3.65 -20.89 -4.52
C SER A 139 3.16 -22.22 -3.90
N PHE A 140 3.35 -22.39 -2.59
CA PHE A 140 2.87 -23.53 -1.82
C PHE A 140 1.52 -23.30 -1.13
N THR A 141 0.92 -22.11 -1.33
CA THR A 141 -0.27 -21.70 -0.58
C THR A 141 -1.51 -21.69 -1.46
N ARG A 142 -2.69 -21.95 -0.89
CA ARG A 142 -4.01 -21.77 -1.50
C ARG A 142 -4.85 -20.87 -0.63
N LEU A 143 -5.38 -19.79 -1.21
CA LEU A 143 -6.13 -18.74 -0.54
C LEU A 143 -7.51 -18.57 -1.19
N PRO A 144 -8.42 -19.55 -1.04
CA PRO A 144 -9.71 -19.53 -1.74
C PRO A 144 -10.66 -18.41 -1.29
N ALA A 145 -10.55 -17.97 -0.04
CA ALA A 145 -11.45 -16.98 0.57
C ALA A 145 -10.81 -15.59 0.77
N ILE A 146 -9.62 -15.37 0.20
CA ILE A 146 -8.88 -14.12 0.44
C ILE A 146 -9.61 -12.93 -0.17
N GLU A 147 -9.84 -11.89 0.63
CA GLU A 147 -10.46 -10.63 0.25
C GLU A 147 -9.45 -9.49 0.23
N GLU A 148 -8.49 -9.51 1.16
CA GLU A 148 -7.46 -8.47 1.31
C GLU A 148 -6.07 -9.10 1.33
N LEU A 149 -5.20 -8.65 0.44
CA LEU A 149 -3.81 -9.05 0.37
C LEU A 149 -2.88 -7.84 0.49
N GLY A 150 -2.07 -7.82 1.55
CA GLY A 150 -1.01 -6.84 1.78
C GLY A 150 0.36 -7.46 1.57
N VAL A 151 1.23 -6.80 0.83
CA VAL A 151 2.65 -7.17 0.69
C VAL A 151 3.52 -5.95 0.94
N GLU A 152 4.47 -6.10 1.85
CA GLU A 152 5.38 -5.05 2.26
C GLU A 152 6.82 -5.49 2.03
N PHE A 153 7.56 -4.72 1.23
CA PHE A 153 8.97 -4.99 0.96
C PHE A 153 9.85 -4.09 1.82
N HIS A 154 10.83 -4.67 2.50
CA HIS A 154 11.79 -3.90 3.29
C HIS A 154 12.94 -3.32 2.46
N ALA A 155 12.97 -3.63 1.17
CA ALA A 155 13.87 -3.07 0.17
C ALA A 155 13.12 -2.89 -1.14
N CYS A 156 13.56 -1.94 -1.98
CA CYS A 156 12.97 -1.75 -3.30
C CYS A 156 13.09 -3.03 -4.13
N PRO A 157 11.97 -3.61 -4.60
CA PRO A 157 12.02 -4.84 -5.38
C PRO A 157 12.62 -4.61 -6.77
N LEU A 158 13.27 -5.64 -7.31
CA LEU A 158 13.60 -5.67 -8.73
C LEU A 158 12.34 -5.91 -9.57
N LYS A 159 12.26 -5.29 -10.74
CA LYS A 159 11.08 -5.34 -11.61
C LYS A 159 10.65 -6.77 -11.98
N ALA A 160 11.60 -7.61 -12.38
CA ALA A 160 11.32 -9.00 -12.74
C ALA A 160 10.76 -9.81 -11.57
N ALA A 161 11.32 -9.61 -10.37
CA ALA A 161 10.88 -10.29 -9.16
C ALA A 161 9.48 -9.82 -8.71
N PHE A 162 9.19 -8.53 -8.82
CA PHE A 162 7.87 -7.96 -8.55
C PHE A 162 6.82 -8.55 -9.49
N LYS A 163 7.09 -8.60 -10.80
CA LYS A 163 6.20 -9.18 -11.81
C LYS A 163 5.94 -10.66 -11.55
N SER A 164 6.99 -11.42 -11.20
CA SER A 164 6.85 -12.83 -10.80
C SER A 164 5.99 -12.99 -9.54
N CYS A 165 6.16 -12.11 -8.56
CA CYS A 165 5.35 -12.11 -7.34
C CYS A 165 3.87 -11.88 -7.66
N LEU A 166 3.53 -10.86 -8.48
CA LEU A 166 2.15 -10.63 -8.92
C LEU A 166 1.56 -11.81 -9.71
N ALA A 167 2.36 -12.44 -10.56
CA ALA A 167 1.93 -13.65 -11.28
C ALA A 167 1.63 -14.81 -10.31
N THR A 168 2.41 -14.96 -9.24
CA THR A 168 2.16 -15.95 -8.20
C THR A 168 0.90 -15.62 -7.40
N ILE A 169 0.66 -14.36 -7.04
CA ILE A 169 -0.57 -13.89 -6.40
C ILE A 169 -1.79 -14.27 -7.26
N ARG A 170 -1.72 -14.01 -8.57
CA ARG A 170 -2.79 -14.39 -9.52
C ARG A 170 -3.12 -15.88 -9.47
N ASN A 171 -2.10 -16.73 -9.37
CA ASN A 171 -2.28 -18.19 -9.38
C ASN A 171 -2.75 -18.76 -8.02
N THR A 172 -2.55 -18.03 -6.95
CA THR A 172 -2.78 -18.46 -5.57
C THR A 172 -4.14 -17.98 -5.03
N CYS A 173 -4.53 -16.77 -5.38
CA CYS A 173 -5.75 -16.13 -4.91
C CYS A 173 -6.92 -16.40 -5.87
N SER A 174 -8.13 -16.46 -5.29
CA SER A 174 -9.35 -16.55 -6.12
C SER A 174 -9.61 -15.23 -6.84
N SER A 175 -9.84 -15.29 -8.15
CA SER A 175 -10.16 -14.11 -8.97
C SER A 175 -11.47 -13.42 -8.58
N SER A 176 -12.38 -14.15 -7.93
CA SER A 176 -13.69 -13.65 -7.54
C SER A 176 -13.77 -13.14 -6.11
N SER A 177 -12.80 -13.46 -5.24
CA SER A 177 -12.85 -13.04 -3.83
C SER A 177 -11.96 -11.85 -3.53
N LEU A 178 -10.82 -11.70 -4.20
CA LEU A 178 -9.86 -10.64 -3.90
C LEU A 178 -10.41 -9.26 -4.28
N ALA A 179 -10.59 -8.42 -3.25
CA ALA A 179 -11.14 -7.08 -3.37
C ALA A 179 -10.08 -5.98 -3.12
N THR A 180 -9.06 -6.27 -2.34
CA THR A 180 -8.03 -5.30 -1.96
C THR A 180 -6.62 -5.87 -2.19
N ILE A 181 -5.80 -5.12 -2.91
CA ILE A 181 -4.36 -5.34 -3.04
C ILE A 181 -3.62 -4.11 -2.51
N ASN A 182 -2.72 -4.32 -1.55
CA ASN A 182 -1.86 -3.29 -1.01
C ASN A 182 -0.39 -3.74 -1.09
N ILE A 183 0.38 -3.15 -1.98
CA ILE A 183 1.79 -3.47 -2.18
C ILE A 183 2.61 -2.22 -1.92
N ARG A 184 3.52 -2.31 -0.96
CA ARG A 184 4.35 -1.16 -0.59
C ARG A 184 5.76 -1.54 -0.23
N ASP A 185 6.65 -0.61 -0.39
CA ASP A 185 7.96 -0.70 0.21
C ASP A 185 8.00 0.11 1.51
N GLU A 186 8.44 -0.56 2.60
CA GLU A 186 8.53 0.00 3.93
C GLU A 186 9.97 0.43 4.22
N ARG A 187 10.47 1.43 3.50
CA ARG A 187 11.71 2.04 3.96
C ARG A 187 11.42 3.16 4.94
N PRO A 188 12.22 3.24 6.05
CA PRO A 188 12.10 4.37 6.95
C PRO A 188 12.27 5.66 6.16
N LEU A 189 11.33 6.54 6.35
CA LEU A 189 11.36 7.89 5.81
C LEU A 189 12.73 8.53 6.14
N GLY A 190 13.53 8.86 5.13
CA GLY A 190 14.89 9.45 5.28
C GLY A 190 16.05 8.57 4.81
N TYR A 191 15.83 7.30 4.54
CA TYR A 191 16.83 6.48 3.83
C TYR A 191 16.63 6.58 2.31
N SER A 192 16.95 7.72 1.76
CA SER A 192 17.26 7.75 0.33
C SER A 192 18.48 6.87 0.15
N SER A 193 18.30 5.69 -0.42
CA SER A 193 19.45 4.99 -0.94
C SER A 193 20.05 5.92 -2.01
N ASN A 194 21.29 6.39 -1.80
CA ASN A 194 22.09 7.01 -2.87
C ASN A 194 22.42 6.00 -4.00
N THR A 195 21.77 4.84 -3.99
CA THR A 195 21.81 3.95 -5.14
C THR A 195 21.10 4.68 -6.26
N SER A 196 21.85 5.03 -7.28
CA SER A 196 21.32 5.46 -8.57
C SER A 196 20.09 4.62 -8.86
N ILE A 197 18.90 5.25 -8.87
CA ILE A 197 17.66 4.57 -9.24
C ILE A 197 17.97 3.97 -10.60
N GLU A 198 18.12 2.64 -10.64
CA GLU A 198 18.39 1.97 -11.89
C GLU A 198 17.29 2.43 -12.84
N SER A 199 17.69 2.95 -13.98
CA SER A 199 16.78 3.57 -14.97
C SER A 199 15.66 2.63 -15.44
N ASP A 200 15.76 1.35 -15.10
CA ASP A 200 14.82 0.30 -15.50
C ASP A 200 13.67 0.07 -14.52
N ASN A 201 13.71 0.64 -13.31
CA ASN A 201 12.65 0.47 -12.33
C ASN A 201 11.50 1.47 -12.58
N ARG A 202 10.70 1.19 -13.61
CA ARG A 202 9.48 1.92 -13.94
C ARG A 202 8.27 1.00 -13.80
N LEU A 203 7.26 1.46 -13.08
CA LEU A 203 5.97 0.80 -13.02
C LEU A 203 5.19 1.11 -14.30
N THR A 204 4.87 0.09 -15.06
CA THR A 204 4.11 0.16 -16.31
C THR A 204 2.83 -0.65 -16.19
N LEU A 205 1.89 -0.50 -17.14
CA LEU A 205 0.68 -1.32 -17.23
C LEU A 205 1.00 -2.82 -17.26
N ASP A 206 2.06 -3.20 -17.97
CA ASP A 206 2.49 -4.60 -18.13
C ASP A 206 2.90 -5.25 -16.79
N ASP A 207 3.40 -4.46 -15.86
CA ASP A 207 3.73 -4.95 -14.51
C ASP A 207 2.46 -5.23 -13.69
N LEU A 208 1.39 -4.47 -13.91
CA LEU A 208 0.11 -4.62 -13.23
C LEU A 208 -0.80 -5.67 -13.90
N HIS A 209 -0.48 -6.11 -15.13
CA HIS A 209 -1.30 -7.04 -15.90
C HIS A 209 -1.73 -8.30 -15.13
N PRO A 210 -0.89 -8.96 -14.29
CA PRO A 210 -1.35 -10.12 -13.52
C PRO A 210 -2.52 -9.80 -12.57
N SER A 211 -2.60 -8.60 -12.03
CA SER A 211 -3.68 -8.18 -11.12
C SER A 211 -5.01 -7.89 -11.81
N MET A 212 -5.01 -7.71 -13.14
CA MET A 212 -6.23 -7.52 -13.93
C MET A 212 -7.15 -8.75 -13.95
N ALA A 213 -6.63 -9.93 -13.58
CA ALA A 213 -7.44 -11.12 -13.42
C ALA A 213 -8.46 -11.05 -12.27
N PHE A 214 -8.33 -10.07 -11.37
CA PHE A 214 -9.19 -9.92 -10.20
C PHE A 214 -10.30 -8.91 -10.48
N ILE A 215 -11.40 -9.39 -11.06
CA ILE A 215 -12.53 -8.55 -11.54
C ILE A 215 -13.28 -7.81 -10.42
N ASN A 216 -13.14 -8.26 -9.17
CA ASN A 216 -13.79 -7.68 -8.01
C ASN A 216 -12.88 -6.73 -7.21
N LEU A 217 -11.71 -6.36 -7.77
CA LEU A 217 -10.84 -5.39 -7.12
C LEU A 217 -11.56 -4.04 -6.94
N ARG A 218 -11.51 -3.57 -5.69
CA ARG A 218 -12.05 -2.29 -5.27
C ARG A 218 -10.95 -1.34 -4.82
N ASP A 219 -9.96 -1.86 -4.12
CA ASP A 219 -8.91 -1.04 -3.54
C ASP A 219 -7.55 -1.53 -4.02
N VAL A 220 -6.86 -0.67 -4.76
CA VAL A 220 -5.53 -0.94 -5.32
C VAL A 220 -4.57 0.12 -4.81
N HIS A 221 -3.61 -0.32 -3.99
CA HIS A 221 -2.53 0.51 -3.48
C HIS A 221 -1.20 -0.07 -3.94
N VAL A 222 -0.45 0.68 -4.73
CA VAL A 222 0.92 0.34 -5.13
C VAL A 222 1.82 1.51 -4.79
N ASN A 223 2.75 1.30 -3.87
CA ASN A 223 3.62 2.36 -3.36
C ASN A 223 5.07 1.86 -3.28
N LEU A 224 5.79 2.03 -4.37
CA LEU A 224 7.16 1.54 -4.57
C LEU A 224 8.09 2.70 -4.91
N GLU A 225 9.36 2.63 -4.52
CA GLU A 225 10.37 3.64 -4.91
C GLU A 225 10.73 3.57 -6.41
N TRP A 226 9.76 3.28 -7.25
CA TRP A 226 9.90 3.29 -8.71
C TRP A 226 9.34 4.57 -9.29
N SER A 227 9.82 4.94 -10.48
CA SER A 227 9.08 5.88 -11.32
C SER A 227 7.84 5.19 -11.90
N VAL A 228 6.83 5.98 -12.27
CA VAL A 228 5.59 5.45 -12.87
C VAL A 228 5.49 5.92 -14.32
N ASP A 229 5.29 4.99 -15.22
CA ASP A 229 5.18 5.26 -16.66
C ASP A 229 3.84 4.69 -17.15
N LEU A 230 2.76 5.37 -16.77
CA LEU A 230 1.38 5.08 -17.17
C LEU A 230 0.85 6.24 -18.02
N THR A 231 0.06 5.90 -19.01
CA THR A 231 -0.59 6.83 -19.95
C THR A 231 -2.10 6.87 -19.73
N ASP A 232 -2.80 7.80 -20.40
CA ASP A 232 -4.26 7.86 -20.39
C ASP A 232 -4.90 6.54 -20.85
N SER A 233 -4.33 5.92 -21.90
CA SER A 233 -4.81 4.63 -22.37
C SER A 233 -4.63 3.52 -21.35
N ASP A 234 -3.55 3.55 -20.58
CA ASP A 234 -3.30 2.57 -19.52
C ASP A 234 -4.33 2.69 -18.39
N LEU A 235 -4.65 3.92 -17.98
CA LEU A 235 -5.72 4.16 -17.00
C LEU A 235 -7.07 3.66 -17.47
N LEU A 236 -7.38 3.82 -18.75
CA LEU A 236 -8.63 3.31 -19.33
C LEU A 236 -8.69 1.80 -19.35
N VAL A 237 -7.57 1.13 -19.59
CA VAL A 237 -7.48 -0.32 -19.47
C VAL A 237 -7.73 -0.74 -18.04
N LEU A 238 -7.02 -0.13 -17.06
CA LEU A 238 -7.23 -0.42 -15.64
C LEU A 238 -8.69 -0.21 -15.20
N ALA A 239 -9.31 0.90 -15.62
CA ALA A 239 -10.71 1.20 -15.35
C ALA A 239 -11.69 0.17 -15.96
N SER A 240 -11.34 -0.40 -17.08
CA SER A 240 -12.16 -1.42 -17.76
C SER A 240 -12.04 -2.79 -17.08
N GLU A 241 -10.84 -3.13 -16.60
CA GLU A 241 -10.58 -4.40 -15.91
C GLU A 241 -11.07 -4.39 -14.44
N TRP A 242 -11.15 -3.20 -13.83
CA TRP A 242 -11.61 -3.02 -12.44
C TRP A 242 -12.86 -2.12 -12.35
N PRO A 243 -14.01 -2.58 -12.83
CA PRO A 243 -15.23 -1.74 -12.92
C PRO A 243 -15.80 -1.33 -11.54
N HIS A 244 -15.36 -2.02 -10.47
CA HIS A 244 -15.82 -1.76 -9.11
C HIS A 244 -14.83 -0.95 -8.28
N LEU A 245 -13.88 -0.26 -8.92
CA LEU A 245 -12.80 0.47 -8.25
C LEU A 245 -13.35 1.60 -7.34
N HIS A 246 -12.95 1.54 -6.05
CA HIS A 246 -13.21 2.58 -5.05
C HIS A 246 -11.95 3.37 -4.74
N THR A 247 -10.81 2.70 -4.75
CA THR A 247 -9.53 3.32 -4.40
C THR A 247 -8.47 2.93 -5.43
N LEU A 248 -7.82 3.93 -6.01
CA LEU A 248 -6.63 3.76 -6.84
C LEU A 248 -5.53 4.67 -6.33
N VAL A 249 -4.55 4.11 -5.67
CA VAL A 249 -3.41 4.84 -5.11
C VAL A 249 -2.12 4.29 -5.71
N ILE A 250 -1.45 5.09 -6.52
CA ILE A 250 -0.19 4.72 -7.16
C ILE A 250 0.88 5.72 -6.72
N ASN A 251 1.89 5.23 -6.01
CA ASN A 251 3.05 5.98 -5.54
C ASN A 251 2.71 7.27 -4.77
N GLU A 252 1.77 7.18 -3.85
CA GLU A 252 1.40 8.30 -2.98
C GLU A 252 2.62 8.84 -2.19
N HIS A 253 3.55 7.98 -1.78
CA HIS A 253 4.69 8.38 -0.95
C HIS A 253 5.96 8.67 -1.75
N TRP A 254 6.14 8.05 -2.91
CA TRP A 254 7.36 8.17 -3.72
C TRP A 254 7.24 9.13 -4.90
N GLY A 255 6.01 9.50 -5.26
CA GLY A 255 5.71 10.24 -6.47
C GLY A 255 5.89 9.40 -7.74
N TRP A 256 5.52 9.97 -8.87
CA TRP A 256 5.62 9.29 -10.15
C TRP A 256 6.98 9.48 -10.82
N ARG A 257 7.69 10.57 -10.48
CA ARG A 257 9.05 10.87 -10.95
C ARG A 257 9.22 10.89 -12.47
N THR A 258 8.14 11.09 -13.20
CA THR A 258 8.13 11.17 -14.66
C THR A 258 7.59 12.50 -15.11
N THR A 259 8.01 12.95 -16.30
CA THR A 259 7.52 14.17 -16.96
C THR A 259 6.34 13.90 -17.89
N GLY A 260 6.03 12.65 -18.15
CA GLY A 260 4.92 12.19 -18.98
C GLY A 260 3.88 11.47 -18.16
N GLY A 261 2.74 11.18 -18.71
CA GLY A 261 1.74 10.34 -18.07
C GLY A 261 0.31 10.80 -18.31
N ILE A 262 -0.40 11.04 -17.23
CA ILE A 262 -1.83 11.26 -17.29
C ILE A 262 -2.16 12.71 -17.61
N THR A 263 -3.00 12.93 -18.61
CA THR A 263 -3.56 14.24 -18.92
C THR A 263 -4.89 14.47 -18.19
N PHE A 264 -5.42 15.69 -18.25
CA PHE A 264 -6.78 15.96 -17.77
C PHE A 264 -7.84 15.17 -18.55
N GLN A 265 -7.60 14.86 -19.82
CA GLN A 265 -8.48 14.00 -20.60
C GLN A 265 -8.51 12.58 -20.02
N GLY A 266 -7.35 12.01 -19.72
CA GLY A 266 -7.25 10.69 -19.08
C GLY A 266 -7.91 10.65 -17.71
N LEU A 267 -7.70 11.70 -16.90
CA LEU A 267 -8.37 11.85 -15.60
C LEU A 267 -9.91 11.82 -15.75
N VAL A 268 -10.45 12.64 -16.64
CA VAL A 268 -11.90 12.71 -16.89
C VAL A 268 -12.45 11.36 -17.35
N GLN A 269 -11.76 10.70 -18.26
CA GLN A 269 -12.17 9.38 -18.77
C GLN A 269 -12.15 8.30 -17.70
N LEU A 270 -11.13 8.30 -16.83
CA LEU A 270 -11.06 7.40 -15.66
C LEU A 270 -12.26 7.65 -14.73
N LEU A 271 -12.54 8.92 -14.39
CA LEU A 271 -13.64 9.28 -13.50
C LEU A 271 -15.02 8.90 -14.07
N GLN A 272 -15.18 8.97 -15.38
CA GLN A 272 -16.41 8.50 -16.06
C GLN A 272 -16.57 6.99 -16.03
N LYS A 273 -15.46 6.24 -16.14
CA LYS A 273 -15.45 4.77 -16.12
C LYS A 273 -15.61 4.19 -14.72
N CYS A 274 -15.15 4.89 -13.69
CA CYS A 274 -15.16 4.45 -12.31
C CYS A 274 -16.09 5.32 -11.44
N PRO A 275 -17.42 5.20 -11.58
CA PRO A 275 -18.36 6.07 -10.86
C PRO A 275 -18.37 5.85 -9.34
N SER A 276 -17.86 4.72 -8.88
CA SER A 276 -17.73 4.36 -7.45
C SER A 276 -16.42 4.83 -6.82
N LEU A 277 -15.56 5.55 -7.56
CA LEU A 277 -14.25 5.95 -7.07
C LEU A 277 -14.37 6.96 -5.93
N VAL A 278 -13.73 6.63 -4.81
CA VAL A 278 -13.71 7.42 -3.56
C VAL A 278 -12.37 8.12 -3.37
N GLU A 279 -11.29 7.43 -3.68
CA GLU A 279 -9.93 7.93 -3.52
C GLU A 279 -9.11 7.66 -4.78
N LEU A 280 -8.42 8.70 -5.24
CA LEU A 280 -7.54 8.64 -6.39
C LEU A 280 -6.20 9.32 -6.07
N CYS A 281 -5.11 8.62 -6.35
CA CYS A 281 -3.76 9.18 -6.31
C CYS A 281 -3.04 8.90 -7.63
N VAL A 282 -2.84 9.95 -8.44
CA VAL A 282 -2.15 9.90 -9.74
C VAL A 282 -1.39 11.20 -9.98
N ALA A 283 -0.31 11.15 -10.76
CA ALA A 283 0.35 12.38 -11.20
C ALA A 283 -0.20 12.81 -12.57
N LEU A 284 -0.49 14.11 -12.68
CA LEU A 284 -0.97 14.73 -13.91
C LEU A 284 0.16 15.45 -14.65
N HIS A 285 0.18 15.32 -15.95
CA HIS A 285 1.02 16.13 -16.83
C HIS A 285 0.32 17.47 -17.10
N THR A 286 0.84 18.53 -16.49
CA THR A 286 0.24 19.87 -16.57
C THR A 286 1.07 20.87 -17.39
N ASP A 287 2.17 20.40 -18.02
CA ASP A 287 3.08 21.25 -18.79
C ASP A 287 2.64 21.50 -20.24
N SER A 288 1.78 20.67 -20.78
CA SER A 288 1.12 20.86 -22.08
C SER A 288 -0.22 21.57 -21.89
N HIS A 289 -0.81 22.05 -22.99
CA HIS A 289 -2.10 22.72 -22.96
C HIS A 289 -3.10 21.95 -22.08
N VAL A 290 -3.61 22.63 -21.05
CA VAL A 290 -4.61 22.07 -20.16
C VAL A 290 -5.97 22.17 -20.86
N ASP A 291 -6.19 21.32 -21.86
CA ASP A 291 -7.44 21.28 -22.59
C ASP A 291 -8.36 20.20 -22.00
N LEU A 292 -9.57 20.61 -21.66
CA LEU A 292 -10.63 19.65 -21.36
C LEU A 292 -11.08 18.99 -22.68
N PRO A 293 -11.51 17.70 -22.61
CA PRO A 293 -11.99 17.00 -23.80
C PRO A 293 -13.09 17.81 -24.53
N PRO A 294 -13.14 17.80 -25.86
CA PRO A 294 -14.23 18.39 -26.61
C PRO A 294 -15.57 17.81 -26.15
N GLY A 295 -16.56 18.68 -25.90
CA GLY A 295 -17.87 18.25 -25.40
C GLY A 295 -17.94 17.97 -23.91
N PHE A 296 -16.88 18.25 -23.15
CA PHE A 296 -16.85 18.09 -21.71
C PHE A 296 -18.04 18.79 -21.02
N GLU A 297 -18.39 20.00 -21.45
CA GLU A 297 -19.44 20.82 -20.83
C GLU A 297 -20.85 20.17 -20.93
N THR A 298 -21.07 19.25 -21.84
CA THR A 298 -22.38 18.65 -22.09
C THR A 298 -22.58 17.24 -21.57
N GLY A 299 -21.52 16.57 -21.10
CA GLY A 299 -21.59 15.12 -20.81
C GLY A 299 -20.81 14.63 -19.60
N PHE A 300 -20.08 15.48 -18.89
CA PHE A 300 -19.32 15.04 -17.74
C PHE A 300 -20.17 15.13 -16.46
N PHE A 301 -20.32 14.01 -15.78
CA PHE A 301 -20.87 13.95 -14.44
C PHE A 301 -19.77 13.43 -13.52
N PRO A 302 -19.28 14.26 -12.58
CA PRO A 302 -18.26 13.81 -11.64
C PRO A 302 -18.76 12.66 -10.79
N PRO A 303 -17.93 11.67 -10.46
CA PRO A 303 -18.34 10.59 -9.59
C PRO A 303 -18.75 11.17 -8.22
N PRO A 304 -19.99 10.91 -7.77
CA PRO A 304 -20.53 11.53 -6.55
C PRO A 304 -19.80 11.06 -5.28
N CYS A 305 -19.06 9.98 -5.40
CA CYS A 305 -18.37 9.34 -4.28
C CYS A 305 -16.94 9.85 -4.07
N LEU A 306 -16.34 10.58 -5.03
CA LEU A 306 -14.94 10.99 -4.94
C LEU A 306 -14.74 11.94 -3.74
N ARG A 307 -13.92 11.52 -2.77
CA ARG A 307 -13.65 12.25 -1.52
C ARG A 307 -12.22 12.74 -1.41
N LYS A 308 -11.27 11.99 -1.96
CA LYS A 308 -9.85 12.29 -1.89
C LYS A 308 -9.23 12.26 -3.28
N LEU A 309 -8.60 13.36 -3.66
CA LEU A 309 -7.80 13.46 -4.88
C LEU A 309 -6.38 13.89 -4.51
N ASN A 310 -5.43 13.00 -4.72
CA ASN A 310 -4.02 13.25 -4.53
C ASN A 310 -3.34 13.31 -5.91
N LEU A 311 -2.76 14.43 -6.24
CA LEU A 311 -2.07 14.64 -7.52
C LEU A 311 -0.58 14.31 -7.46
N ALA A 312 -0.18 13.57 -6.44
CA ALA A 312 1.20 13.14 -6.25
C ALA A 312 2.20 14.29 -6.51
N ASP A 313 3.28 14.03 -7.22
CA ASP A 313 4.32 15.01 -7.59
C ASP A 313 4.07 15.69 -8.94
N SER A 314 2.81 15.88 -9.32
CA SER A 314 2.43 16.54 -10.57
C SER A 314 3.17 17.86 -10.75
N PRO A 315 3.87 18.06 -11.88
CA PRO A 315 4.51 19.33 -12.16
C PRO A 315 3.45 20.43 -12.30
N ILE A 316 3.80 21.67 -11.96
CA ILE A 316 2.92 22.83 -12.14
C ILE A 316 3.80 24.02 -12.47
N ARG A 317 3.37 24.86 -13.45
CA ARG A 317 4.00 26.14 -13.76
C ARG A 317 3.17 27.26 -13.15
N SER A 318 3.80 28.35 -12.76
CA SER A 318 3.08 29.52 -12.20
C SER A 318 2.01 30.04 -13.14
N ALA A 319 2.30 30.10 -14.43
CA ALA A 319 1.35 30.52 -15.46
C ALA A 319 0.13 29.58 -15.61
N ALA A 320 0.25 28.32 -15.19
CA ALA A 320 -0.84 27.34 -15.30
C ALA A 320 -1.85 27.42 -14.14
N VAL A 321 -1.53 28.11 -13.04
CA VAL A 321 -2.36 28.10 -11.82
C VAL A 321 -3.79 28.58 -12.09
N SER A 322 -3.97 29.69 -12.83
CA SER A 322 -5.32 30.20 -13.16
C SER A 322 -6.11 29.25 -14.04
N VAL A 323 -5.46 28.69 -15.06
CA VAL A 323 -6.08 27.74 -15.97
C VAL A 323 -6.50 26.46 -15.23
N LEU A 324 -5.65 25.98 -14.33
CA LEU A 324 -5.95 24.80 -13.50
C LEU A 324 -7.12 25.05 -12.55
N VAL A 325 -7.21 26.23 -11.95
CA VAL A 325 -8.38 26.62 -11.14
C VAL A 325 -9.65 26.53 -11.96
N ASP A 326 -9.65 27.14 -13.15
CA ASP A 326 -10.83 27.13 -14.04
C ASP A 326 -11.22 25.70 -14.44
N VAL A 327 -10.24 24.83 -14.73
CA VAL A 327 -10.47 23.43 -15.04
C VAL A 327 -11.07 22.69 -13.86
N PHE A 328 -10.50 22.80 -12.65
CA PHE A 328 -11.03 22.11 -11.48
C PHE A 328 -12.41 22.62 -11.05
N VAL A 329 -12.68 23.92 -11.21
CA VAL A 329 -14.01 24.50 -10.99
C VAL A 329 -15.02 23.93 -11.99
N LYS A 330 -14.66 23.83 -13.28
CA LYS A 330 -15.51 23.23 -14.31
C LYS A 330 -15.73 21.75 -14.07
N LEU A 331 -14.73 21.01 -13.57
CA LEU A 331 -14.87 19.60 -13.22
C LEU A 331 -15.87 19.39 -12.08
N GLY A 332 -16.08 20.37 -11.21
CA GLY A 332 -17.08 20.31 -10.14
C GLY A 332 -16.94 19.09 -9.23
N LEU A 333 -15.70 18.60 -9.00
CA LEU A 333 -15.47 17.38 -8.24
C LEU A 333 -15.90 17.55 -6.77
N PRO A 334 -16.65 16.59 -6.18
CA PRO A 334 -17.13 16.67 -4.80
C PRO A 334 -16.03 16.33 -3.77
N VAL A 335 -14.78 16.69 -4.05
CA VAL A 335 -13.61 16.30 -3.28
C VAL A 335 -13.57 17.05 -1.96
N GLN A 336 -13.42 16.31 -0.85
CA GLN A 336 -13.27 16.84 0.50
C GLN A 336 -11.80 17.14 0.84
N SER A 337 -10.87 16.40 0.25
CA SER A 337 -9.45 16.53 0.46
C SER A 337 -8.71 16.52 -0.86
N TYR A 338 -8.12 17.65 -1.21
CA TYR A 338 -7.15 17.76 -2.29
C TYR A 338 -5.75 17.72 -1.70
N LEU A 339 -4.89 16.90 -2.27
CA LEU A 339 -3.48 16.82 -1.93
C LEU A 339 -2.66 16.96 -3.21
N ALA A 340 -1.57 17.65 -3.12
CA ALA A 340 -0.47 17.55 -4.05
C ALA A 340 0.80 17.49 -3.22
N TRP A 341 1.69 16.68 -3.69
CA TRP A 341 2.78 16.19 -2.90
C TRP A 341 3.89 17.22 -2.70
N ASP A 342 4.40 17.27 -1.52
CA ASP A 342 5.68 17.89 -1.24
C ASP A 342 6.76 16.86 -0.95
N GLY A 343 6.42 15.62 -1.17
CA GLY A 343 7.19 14.39 -1.05
C GLY A 343 8.57 14.45 -0.43
N TRP A 344 9.12 13.32 -0.33
CA TRP A 344 10.50 13.00 0.06
C TRP A 344 11.59 13.82 -0.63
N THR A 345 11.26 14.50 -1.70
CA THR A 345 12.10 15.47 -2.38
C THR A 345 12.12 16.83 -1.68
N MET A 346 11.94 16.88 -0.35
CA MET A 346 12.19 18.12 0.40
C MET A 346 13.57 18.72 0.08
N HIS A 347 14.45 17.92 -0.49
CA HIS A 347 15.77 18.35 -0.96
C HIS A 347 15.82 18.70 -2.45
N THR A 348 14.70 18.51 -3.22
CA THR A 348 14.70 18.94 -4.63
C THR A 348 14.42 20.43 -4.67
N PRO A 349 15.28 21.24 -5.31
CA PRO A 349 15.01 22.64 -5.53
C PRO A 349 13.64 22.80 -6.22
N GLY A 350 12.77 23.64 -5.66
CA GLY A 350 11.43 23.85 -6.21
C GLY A 350 10.28 23.02 -5.62
N ALA A 351 10.53 21.96 -4.82
CA ALA A 351 9.46 21.14 -4.22
C ALA A 351 8.48 22.00 -3.39
N SER A 352 9.00 22.84 -2.51
CA SER A 352 8.17 23.75 -1.70
C SER A 352 7.36 24.76 -2.53
N TRP A 353 7.88 25.14 -3.72
CA TRP A 353 7.18 26.02 -4.64
C TRP A 353 6.01 25.28 -5.31
N ARG A 354 6.20 24.07 -5.80
CA ARG A 354 5.15 23.26 -6.41
C ARG A 354 3.99 23.03 -5.45
N LYS A 355 4.29 22.68 -4.21
CA LYS A 355 3.28 22.52 -3.15
C LYS A 355 2.49 23.80 -2.95
N ARG A 356 3.17 24.96 -2.83
CA ARG A 356 2.49 26.24 -2.69
C ARG A 356 1.59 26.57 -3.89
N ALA A 357 2.06 26.27 -5.11
CA ALA A 357 1.28 26.49 -6.31
C ALA A 357 0.01 25.62 -6.34
N TRP A 358 0.13 24.33 -6.03
CA TRP A 358 -1.04 23.44 -5.91
C TRP A 358 -1.97 23.84 -4.78
N ASN A 359 -1.46 24.24 -3.63
CA ASN A 359 -2.31 24.75 -2.54
C ASN A 359 -3.11 25.97 -2.99
N ARG A 360 -2.50 26.91 -3.75
CA ARG A 360 -3.23 28.05 -4.32
C ARG A 360 -4.37 27.61 -5.25
N VAL A 361 -4.15 26.58 -6.07
CA VAL A 361 -5.21 26.01 -6.92
C VAL A 361 -6.35 25.48 -6.04
N PHE A 362 -6.03 24.63 -5.07
CA PHE A 362 -7.03 23.96 -4.24
C PHE A 362 -7.78 24.93 -3.32
N ASP A 363 -7.10 25.92 -2.74
CA ASP A 363 -7.73 26.94 -1.91
C ASP A 363 -8.75 27.77 -2.71
N ARG A 364 -8.43 28.09 -3.98
CA ARG A 364 -9.36 28.78 -4.88
C ARG A 364 -10.55 27.89 -5.29
N VAL A 365 -10.29 26.64 -5.63
CA VAL A 365 -11.34 25.67 -6.01
C VAL A 365 -12.29 25.39 -4.84
N THR A 366 -11.77 25.32 -3.61
CA THR A 366 -12.57 25.05 -2.41
C THR A 366 -13.18 26.29 -1.77
N GLY A 367 -12.89 27.47 -2.30
CA GLY A 367 -13.37 28.75 -1.74
C GLY A 367 -12.75 29.15 -0.40
N LYS A 368 -11.66 28.50 0.01
CA LYS A 368 -10.95 28.79 1.27
C LYS A 368 -10.15 30.09 1.22
N CYS A 369 -9.82 30.56 0.02
CA CYS A 369 -9.11 31.83 -0.18
C CYS A 369 -10.00 32.80 -0.97
N PRO A 370 -10.41 33.94 -0.42
CA PRO A 370 -11.05 34.99 -1.22
C PRO A 370 -10.08 35.42 -2.32
N ARG A 371 -10.60 35.74 -3.52
CA ARG A 371 -9.83 36.27 -4.65
C ARG A 371 -9.00 37.46 -4.17
N LEU A 372 -7.76 37.20 -3.75
CA LEU A 372 -6.82 38.31 -3.55
C LEU A 372 -6.50 38.87 -4.94
N ALA A 373 -6.61 40.21 -5.04
CA ALA A 373 -6.15 40.94 -6.19
C ALA A 373 -4.73 40.52 -6.56
N GLU A 374 -4.50 40.39 -7.83
CA GLU A 374 -3.29 39.98 -8.52
C GLU A 374 -2.02 40.43 -7.78
N ASP A 375 -1.45 39.54 -6.99
CA ASP A 375 -0.13 39.76 -6.41
C ASP A 375 0.90 39.22 -7.42
N ASP A 376 1.26 40.13 -8.34
CA ASP A 376 2.25 39.94 -9.42
C ASP A 376 3.70 39.81 -8.91
N GLY A 377 3.88 39.25 -7.76
CA GLY A 377 5.20 38.82 -7.27
C GLY A 377 5.73 37.61 -8.04
N SER A 378 5.94 37.73 -9.35
CA SER A 378 6.73 36.76 -10.12
C SER A 378 8.12 36.65 -9.49
N PRO A 379 8.55 35.48 -9.03
CA PRO A 379 9.98 35.31 -8.80
C PRO A 379 10.66 35.49 -10.15
N THR A 380 11.51 36.49 -10.26
CA THR A 380 12.45 36.63 -11.38
C THR A 380 13.17 35.29 -11.53
N ASP A 381 13.07 34.72 -12.72
CA ASP A 381 13.90 33.58 -13.14
C ASP A 381 15.36 34.00 -12.96
N ASP A 382 15.95 33.64 -11.81
CA ASP A 382 17.36 33.69 -11.59
C ASP A 382 18.00 32.59 -12.44
N THR A 383 18.08 32.83 -13.74
CA THR A 383 19.02 32.13 -14.63
C THR A 383 20.42 32.61 -14.28
N GLY A 384 20.93 32.18 -13.15
CA GLY A 384 22.34 32.27 -12.83
C GLY A 384 23.12 31.34 -13.74
N SER A 385 23.52 31.86 -14.89
CA SER A 385 24.65 31.31 -15.61
C SER A 385 25.86 31.45 -14.72
N SER A 386 26.44 30.35 -14.32
CA SER A 386 27.80 30.29 -13.81
C SER A 386 28.60 29.36 -14.70
N ASP A 387 29.62 29.98 -15.24
CA ASP A 387 30.76 29.41 -15.99
C ASP A 387 31.42 28.19 -15.32
#